data_3b9ee5e0e6d7e2ec805d091f52959ec1
#
_entry.id   3b9ee5e0e6d7e2ec805d091f52959ec1
#
_cell.length_a   1.000
_cell.length_b   1.000
_cell.length_c   1.000
_cell.angle_alpha   90.00
_cell.angle_beta   90.00
_cell.angle_gamma   90.00
#
_symmetry.space_group_name_H-M   'P 1'
#
loop_
_entity.id
_entity.type
_entity.pdbx_description
1 polymer ?
#
loop_
_entity_poly.entity_id
_entity_poly.type
_entity_poly.pdbx_seq_one_letter_code
_entity_poly.pdbx_strand_id
1 'polypeptide(L)'
;MCDKTYDPICNPVTGLEHHVMPKVTSIPVPKALLYVGNSFFFFNNGAHRFARRLLQKAPNPPKFRCNMVAINGASLSWHDVESYFRPHAISSYAFNSENEVVFRDPNEQLWDSVLLHDSSQGPIHPTMGEDFKKFAKLDAEICRKHDATPIFVISWAYADKPEMTAQLADAITAVANENDALAVPAGLAFALARQKMPEVPLYISDKRHPTPAGSYLLACTIISSLFGIDTREIHFDTEIEPELAAFLRDVAQETCDRFFGRV
;
A
#
# COMPACT_ATOMS: atom_id res chain seq x y z
N MET A 1 -20.86 26.92 1.91
CA MET A 1 -19.60 27.54 2.35
C MET A 1 -18.69 26.37 2.70
N CYS A 2 -17.71 26.06 1.84
CA CYS A 2 -16.71 25.03 2.13
C CYS A 2 -15.86 25.50 3.31
N ASP A 3 -15.73 24.65 4.32
CA ASP A 3 -14.87 24.89 5.46
C ASP A 3 -13.42 24.93 4.97
N LYS A 4 -12.71 25.99 5.27
CA LYS A 4 -11.35 26.25 4.74
C LYS A 4 -10.24 25.43 5.41
N THR A 5 -10.59 24.43 6.25
CA THR A 5 -9.62 23.64 7.00
C THR A 5 -9.25 22.30 6.35
N TYR A 6 -9.96 21.86 5.32
CA TYR A 6 -9.65 20.69 4.52
C TYR A 6 -10.10 20.95 3.09
N ASP A 7 -9.14 21.04 2.17
CA ASP A 7 -9.42 21.03 0.75
C ASP A 7 -9.36 19.56 0.28
N PRO A 8 -10.50 18.86 0.20
CA PRO A 8 -10.49 17.55 -0.43
C PRO A 8 -9.95 17.75 -1.84
N ILE A 9 -9.32 16.72 -2.43
CA ILE A 9 -8.91 16.78 -3.83
C ILE A 9 -10.17 16.92 -4.66
N CYS A 10 -10.74 18.12 -4.64
CA CYS A 10 -11.97 18.49 -5.28
C CYS A 10 -11.70 18.75 -6.76
N ASN A 11 -11.84 17.72 -7.59
CA ASN A 11 -12.04 17.93 -9.01
C ASN A 11 -13.26 17.15 -9.48
N PRO A 12 -14.41 17.80 -9.65
CA PRO A 12 -15.68 17.16 -10.04
C PRO A 12 -15.60 16.44 -11.39
N VAL A 13 -14.57 16.73 -12.20
CA VAL A 13 -14.36 16.08 -13.51
C VAL A 13 -13.68 14.72 -13.38
N THR A 14 -13.01 14.41 -12.25
CA THR A 14 -12.12 13.24 -12.11
C THR A 14 -12.60 12.18 -11.13
N GLY A 15 -13.72 12.38 -10.42
CA GLY A 15 -14.19 11.42 -9.41
C GLY A 15 -13.22 11.26 -8.22
N LEU A 16 -12.43 12.29 -7.91
CA LEU A 16 -11.46 12.30 -6.81
C LEU A 16 -12.06 12.69 -5.46
N GLU A 17 -13.32 13.10 -5.45
CA GLU A 17 -14.01 13.45 -4.20
C GLU A 17 -14.30 12.19 -3.39
N HIS A 18 -13.52 11.94 -2.35
CA HIS A 18 -13.83 10.95 -1.34
C HIS A 18 -14.29 11.66 -0.07
N HIS A 19 -15.19 10.98 0.68
CA HIS A 19 -15.89 11.59 1.82
C HIS A 19 -15.47 11.02 3.16
N VAL A 20 -14.85 9.83 3.17
CA VAL A 20 -14.44 9.14 4.40
C VAL A 20 -12.98 9.47 4.72
N MET A 21 -12.78 10.17 5.84
CA MET A 21 -11.46 10.54 6.33
C MET A 21 -10.84 9.43 7.19
N PRO A 22 -9.51 9.22 7.15
CA PRO A 22 -8.85 8.24 7.99
C PRO A 22 -8.87 8.67 9.46
N LYS A 23 -9.21 7.74 10.37
CA LYS A 23 -9.08 7.94 11.82
C LYS A 23 -7.63 7.73 12.29
N VAL A 24 -6.97 6.74 11.72
CA VAL A 24 -5.57 6.42 12.03
C VAL A 24 -4.68 7.08 10.98
N THR A 25 -3.88 8.05 11.41
CA THR A 25 -3.00 8.86 10.53
C THR A 25 -1.52 8.54 10.68
N SER A 26 -1.16 7.72 11.68
CA SER A 26 0.21 7.24 11.91
C SER A 26 0.20 5.90 12.67
N ILE A 27 1.27 5.13 12.51
CA ILE A 27 1.52 3.87 13.19
C ILE A 27 2.99 3.80 13.62
N PRO A 28 3.38 2.88 14.52
CA PRO A 28 4.80 2.60 14.75
C PRO A 28 5.52 2.23 13.45
N VAL A 29 6.72 2.75 13.26
CA VAL A 29 7.49 2.49 12.03
C VAL A 29 7.79 1.00 11.89
N PRO A 30 7.39 0.35 10.78
CA PRO A 30 7.60 -1.07 10.57
C PRO A 30 9.09 -1.46 10.55
N LYS A 31 9.43 -2.57 11.21
CA LYS A 31 10.74 -3.23 11.13
C LYS A 31 10.64 -4.52 10.30
N ALA A 32 9.48 -5.13 10.29
CA ALA A 32 9.21 -6.40 9.60
C ALA A 32 7.80 -6.36 8.96
N LEU A 33 7.72 -5.97 7.68
CA LEU A 33 6.47 -5.75 6.97
C LEU A 33 6.16 -6.91 6.02
N LEU A 34 4.97 -7.51 6.18
CA LEU A 34 4.44 -8.49 5.24
C LEU A 34 3.43 -7.82 4.29
N TYR A 35 3.61 -8.04 2.99
CA TYR A 35 2.66 -7.66 1.96
C TYR A 35 1.75 -8.87 1.67
N VAL A 36 0.46 -8.74 1.89
CA VAL A 36 -0.56 -9.76 1.58
C VAL A 36 -1.50 -9.21 0.53
N GLY A 37 -1.58 -9.87 -0.62
CA GLY A 37 -2.43 -9.37 -1.72
C GLY A 37 -2.32 -10.16 -3.02
N ASN A 38 -2.23 -9.45 -4.11
CA ASN A 38 -2.39 -10.01 -5.45
C ASN A 38 -1.42 -9.40 -6.48
N SER A 39 -1.78 -9.48 -7.76
CA SER A 39 -0.95 -8.98 -8.86
C SER A 39 -0.61 -7.50 -8.76
N PHE A 40 -1.41 -6.69 -8.12
CA PHE A 40 -1.10 -5.27 -7.91
C PHE A 40 0.15 -5.07 -7.06
N PHE A 41 0.47 -6.00 -6.18
CA PHE A 41 1.72 -5.98 -5.42
C PHE A 41 2.91 -6.59 -6.15
N PHE A 42 2.72 -7.70 -6.90
CA PHE A 42 3.87 -8.45 -7.44
C PHE A 42 4.34 -8.01 -8.84
N PHE A 43 3.55 -7.25 -9.60
CA PHE A 43 4.00 -6.74 -10.90
C PHE A 43 5.34 -6.01 -10.76
N ASN A 44 6.15 -6.06 -11.83
CA ASN A 44 7.48 -5.41 -11.91
C ASN A 44 8.44 -5.87 -10.82
N ASN A 45 8.45 -7.15 -10.50
CA ASN A 45 9.22 -7.78 -9.41
C ASN A 45 8.81 -7.30 -8.00
N GLY A 46 7.63 -6.71 -7.88
CA GLY A 46 6.97 -6.40 -6.63
C GLY A 46 7.24 -5.02 -6.04
N ALA A 47 6.17 -4.39 -5.57
CA ALA A 47 6.23 -3.08 -4.90
C ALA A 47 7.16 -3.08 -3.68
N HIS A 48 7.26 -4.20 -2.95
CA HIS A 48 8.15 -4.37 -1.81
C HIS A 48 9.63 -4.20 -2.19
N ARG A 49 10.03 -4.58 -3.41
CA ARG A 49 11.39 -4.38 -3.92
C ARG A 49 11.70 -2.90 -4.12
N PHE A 50 10.78 -2.15 -4.73
CA PHE A 50 10.92 -0.70 -4.89
C PHE A 50 10.99 -0.02 -3.51
N ALA A 51 10.09 -0.34 -2.59
CA ALA A 51 10.07 0.23 -1.25
C ALA A 51 11.38 -0.04 -0.50
N ARG A 52 11.90 -1.28 -0.53
CA ARG A 52 13.18 -1.63 0.09
C ARG A 52 14.34 -0.82 -0.49
N ARG A 53 14.42 -0.67 -1.81
CA ARG A 53 15.51 0.06 -2.47
C ARG A 53 15.43 1.56 -2.19
N LEU A 54 14.22 2.13 -2.19
CA LEU A 54 13.99 3.52 -1.79
C LEU A 54 14.42 3.76 -0.34
N LEU A 55 13.99 2.93 0.60
CA LEU A 55 14.36 3.06 2.01
C LEU A 55 15.87 2.96 2.25
N GLN A 56 16.59 2.14 1.46
CA GLN A 56 18.06 2.05 1.53
C GLN A 56 18.75 3.36 1.09
N LYS A 57 18.06 4.22 0.37
CA LYS A 57 18.55 5.52 -0.13
C LYS A 57 17.97 6.71 0.65
N ALA A 58 17.14 6.46 1.64
CA ALA A 58 16.64 7.50 2.52
C ALA A 58 17.78 8.13 3.33
N PRO A 59 17.67 9.40 3.78
CA PRO A 59 18.70 10.08 4.54
C PRO A 59 19.15 9.32 5.80
N ASN A 60 18.20 8.63 6.46
CA ASN A 60 18.46 7.77 7.62
C ASN A 60 17.79 6.40 7.39
N PRO A 61 18.46 5.48 6.67
CA PRO A 61 17.85 4.22 6.28
C PRO A 61 17.43 3.38 7.51
N PRO A 62 16.13 3.05 7.64
CA PRO A 62 15.69 2.21 8.74
C PRO A 62 16.19 0.77 8.57
N LYS A 63 16.43 0.09 9.70
CA LYS A 63 16.59 -1.37 9.67
C LYS A 63 15.21 -1.97 9.36
N PHE A 64 15.06 -2.47 8.16
CA PHE A 64 13.78 -2.92 7.64
C PHE A 64 13.92 -4.22 6.86
N ARG A 65 13.02 -5.14 7.11
CA ARG A 65 12.82 -6.33 6.28
C ARG A 65 11.39 -6.39 5.79
N CYS A 66 11.19 -6.94 4.61
CA CYS A 66 9.86 -7.18 4.07
C CYS A 66 9.82 -8.47 3.26
N ASN A 67 8.63 -9.01 3.15
CA ASN A 67 8.32 -10.10 2.23
C ASN A 67 6.92 -9.94 1.68
N MET A 68 6.55 -10.79 0.73
CA MET A 68 5.25 -10.73 0.07
C MET A 68 4.67 -12.11 -0.10
N VAL A 69 3.38 -12.24 0.23
CA VAL A 69 2.52 -13.35 -0.17
C VAL A 69 1.46 -12.78 -1.09
N ALA A 70 1.54 -13.13 -2.36
CA ALA A 70 0.61 -12.64 -3.35
C ALA A 70 0.09 -13.81 -4.21
N ILE A 71 -1.23 -13.86 -4.35
CA ILE A 71 -1.95 -14.83 -5.17
C ILE A 71 -2.60 -14.06 -6.32
N ASN A 72 -2.39 -14.50 -7.56
CA ASN A 72 -2.93 -13.79 -8.71
C ASN A 72 -4.46 -13.67 -8.65
N GLY A 73 -4.98 -12.45 -8.76
CA GLY A 73 -6.41 -12.17 -8.73
C GLY A 73 -7.10 -12.33 -7.37
N ALA A 74 -6.34 -12.61 -6.30
CA ALA A 74 -6.92 -12.88 -4.99
C ALA A 74 -7.62 -11.67 -4.37
N SER A 75 -8.71 -11.96 -3.67
CA SER A 75 -9.23 -11.15 -2.57
C SER A 75 -8.66 -11.62 -1.23
N LEU A 76 -8.89 -10.88 -0.16
CA LEU A 76 -8.43 -11.26 1.19
C LEU A 76 -8.94 -12.64 1.61
N SER A 77 -10.14 -13.02 1.18
CA SER A 77 -10.74 -14.34 1.48
C SER A 77 -9.96 -15.56 0.97
N TRP A 78 -8.98 -15.36 0.09
CA TRP A 78 -8.14 -16.43 -0.46
C TRP A 78 -6.87 -16.65 0.37
N HIS A 79 -6.55 -15.74 1.29
CA HIS A 79 -5.36 -15.81 2.13
C HIS A 79 -5.65 -16.47 3.47
N ASP A 80 -4.82 -17.40 3.89
CA ASP A 80 -4.77 -17.91 5.27
C ASP A 80 -3.74 -17.11 6.06
N VAL A 81 -4.13 -15.87 6.45
CA VAL A 81 -3.23 -14.92 7.11
C VAL A 81 -2.69 -15.47 8.43
N GLU A 82 -3.47 -16.28 9.17
CA GLU A 82 -3.02 -16.96 10.39
C GLU A 82 -1.80 -17.85 10.12
N SER A 83 -1.77 -18.53 8.95
CA SER A 83 -0.65 -19.40 8.59
C SER A 83 0.66 -18.66 8.37
N TYR A 84 0.63 -17.36 8.06
CA TYR A 84 1.82 -16.56 7.78
C TYR A 84 2.58 -16.16 9.05
N PHE A 85 1.96 -16.33 10.22
CA PHE A 85 2.57 -16.08 11.53
C PHE A 85 3.12 -17.33 12.21
N ARG A 86 2.91 -18.52 11.63
CA ARG A 86 3.39 -19.78 12.23
C ARG A 86 4.92 -19.81 12.31
N PRO A 87 5.50 -20.44 13.33
CA PRO A 87 6.93 -20.75 13.35
C PRO A 87 7.33 -21.47 12.06
N HIS A 88 8.51 -21.13 11.53
CA HIS A 88 9.02 -21.68 10.26
C HIS A 88 8.16 -21.39 9.01
N ALA A 89 7.29 -20.37 9.09
CA ALA A 89 6.54 -19.85 7.95
C ALA A 89 7.44 -18.97 7.04
N ILE A 90 6.84 -18.14 6.25
CA ILE A 90 7.46 -17.27 5.24
C ILE A 90 8.58 -16.43 5.86
N SER A 91 9.77 -16.42 5.22
CA SER A 91 10.97 -15.68 5.68
C SER A 91 11.50 -16.08 7.06
N SER A 92 11.13 -17.23 7.55
CA SER A 92 11.62 -17.75 8.84
C SER A 92 13.01 -18.39 8.76
N TYR A 93 13.61 -18.45 7.59
CA TYR A 93 14.97 -18.99 7.40
C TYR A 93 15.83 -18.08 6.51
N ALA A 94 17.12 -18.31 6.60
CA ALA A 94 18.14 -17.72 5.72
C ALA A 94 19.17 -18.80 5.36
N PHE A 95 20.03 -18.51 4.38
CA PHE A 95 21.22 -19.31 4.13
C PHE A 95 22.42 -18.61 4.78
N ASN A 96 23.27 -19.40 5.47
CA ASN A 96 24.54 -18.92 5.98
C ASN A 96 25.63 -18.91 4.86
N SER A 97 26.85 -18.55 5.21
CA SER A 97 27.99 -18.53 4.28
C SER A 97 28.38 -19.90 3.72
N GLU A 98 27.94 -20.96 4.36
CA GLU A 98 28.20 -22.36 3.97
C GLU A 98 27.05 -22.97 3.17
N ASN A 99 26.07 -22.14 2.79
CA ASN A 99 24.82 -22.52 2.11
C ASN A 99 23.91 -23.48 2.92
N GLU A 100 24.04 -23.47 4.23
CA GLU A 100 23.14 -24.21 5.11
C GLU A 100 21.91 -23.37 5.46
N VAL A 101 20.77 -24.02 5.61
CA VAL A 101 19.53 -23.37 6.06
C VAL A 101 19.61 -23.09 7.55
N VAL A 102 19.50 -21.82 7.92
CA VAL A 102 19.42 -21.38 9.31
C VAL A 102 18.03 -20.81 9.57
N PHE A 103 17.28 -21.45 10.45
CA PHE A 103 15.98 -20.97 10.85
C PHE A 103 16.10 -19.86 11.90
N ARG A 104 15.17 -18.90 11.82
CA ARG A 104 14.99 -17.90 12.89
C ARG A 104 14.48 -18.59 14.14
N ASP A 105 14.72 -17.96 15.29
CA ASP A 105 14.11 -18.39 16.54
C ASP A 105 12.57 -18.45 16.36
N PRO A 106 11.92 -19.59 16.61
CA PRO A 106 10.47 -19.70 16.49
C PRO A 106 9.70 -18.77 17.44
N ASN A 107 10.36 -18.21 18.45
CA ASN A 107 9.79 -17.20 19.34
C ASN A 107 10.01 -15.76 18.84
N GLU A 108 10.81 -15.57 17.78
CA GLU A 108 10.98 -14.24 17.17
C GLU A 108 9.71 -13.85 16.43
N GLN A 109 9.20 -12.64 16.68
CA GLN A 109 8.09 -12.07 15.93
C GLN A 109 8.47 -11.95 14.45
N LEU A 110 7.76 -12.67 13.57
CA LEU A 110 8.04 -12.66 12.14
C LEU A 110 7.66 -11.32 11.49
N TRP A 111 6.49 -10.80 11.85
CA TRP A 111 5.92 -9.58 11.26
C TRP A 111 5.41 -8.67 12.38
N ASP A 112 5.77 -7.39 12.34
CA ASP A 112 5.20 -6.37 13.21
C ASP A 112 4.13 -5.54 12.52
N SER A 113 4.03 -5.68 11.20
CA SER A 113 3.05 -4.96 10.38
C SER A 113 2.66 -5.79 9.15
N VAL A 114 1.41 -5.71 8.74
CA VAL A 114 0.88 -6.42 7.57
C VAL A 114 0.10 -5.46 6.67
N LEU A 115 0.55 -5.31 5.43
CA LEU A 115 -0.20 -4.63 4.37
C LEU A 115 -1.21 -5.61 3.76
N LEU A 116 -2.48 -5.29 3.84
CA LEU A 116 -3.62 -6.06 3.35
C LEU A 116 -4.21 -5.37 2.12
N HIS A 117 -4.20 -6.06 0.99
CA HIS A 117 -4.72 -5.55 -0.28
C HIS A 117 -5.71 -6.53 -0.89
N ASP A 118 -6.97 -6.11 -0.97
CA ASP A 118 -8.02 -6.92 -1.60
C ASP A 118 -7.94 -6.88 -3.14
N SER A 119 -8.81 -7.61 -3.80
CA SER A 119 -8.93 -7.58 -5.27
C SER A 119 -9.28 -6.17 -5.76
N SER A 120 -8.92 -5.87 -7.01
CA SER A 120 -8.91 -4.50 -7.57
C SER A 120 -10.26 -3.75 -7.46
N GLN A 121 -11.38 -4.43 -7.49
CA GLN A 121 -12.72 -3.85 -7.35
C GLN A 121 -13.57 -4.55 -6.28
N GLY A 122 -13.04 -5.55 -5.59
CA GLY A 122 -13.76 -6.30 -4.55
C GLY A 122 -14.44 -5.40 -3.53
N PRO A 123 -13.74 -4.39 -2.97
CA PRO A 123 -14.32 -3.49 -1.96
C PRO A 123 -15.58 -2.74 -2.39
N ILE A 124 -15.74 -2.50 -3.69
CA ILE A 124 -16.89 -1.77 -4.26
C ILE A 124 -17.81 -2.67 -5.10
N HIS A 125 -17.52 -3.95 -5.18
CA HIS A 125 -18.34 -4.88 -5.93
C HIS A 125 -19.61 -5.24 -5.16
N PRO A 126 -20.80 -5.30 -5.81
CA PRO A 126 -22.08 -5.50 -5.13
C PRO A 126 -22.15 -6.76 -4.26
N THR A 127 -21.46 -7.82 -4.64
CA THR A 127 -21.47 -9.10 -3.90
C THR A 127 -20.18 -9.37 -3.12
N MET A 128 -19.02 -8.93 -3.62
CA MET A 128 -17.74 -9.15 -2.97
C MET A 128 -17.44 -8.13 -1.85
N GLY A 129 -18.14 -6.99 -1.81
CA GLY A 129 -17.90 -5.95 -0.81
C GLY A 129 -18.18 -6.42 0.62
N GLU A 130 -19.17 -7.29 0.82
CA GLU A 130 -19.44 -7.87 2.13
C GLU A 130 -18.37 -8.90 2.53
N ASP A 131 -17.87 -9.70 1.59
CA ASP A 131 -16.74 -10.59 1.84
C ASP A 131 -15.48 -9.78 2.19
N PHE A 132 -15.21 -8.68 1.46
CA PHE A 132 -14.12 -7.78 1.80
C PHE A 132 -14.21 -7.29 3.25
N LYS A 133 -15.33 -6.75 3.70
CA LYS A 133 -15.53 -6.29 5.08
C LYS A 133 -15.28 -7.41 6.10
N LYS A 134 -15.84 -8.59 5.83
CA LYS A 134 -15.71 -9.76 6.69
C LYS A 134 -14.26 -10.20 6.85
N PHE A 135 -13.54 -10.38 5.74
CA PHE A 135 -12.16 -10.86 5.77
C PHE A 135 -11.17 -9.78 6.21
N ALA A 136 -11.41 -8.51 5.90
CA ALA A 136 -10.64 -7.39 6.44
C ALA A 136 -10.69 -7.36 7.97
N LYS A 137 -11.87 -7.55 8.56
CA LYS A 137 -12.01 -7.65 10.02
C LYS A 137 -11.27 -8.86 10.58
N LEU A 138 -11.47 -10.05 9.99
CA LEU A 138 -10.81 -11.28 10.43
C LEU A 138 -9.28 -11.14 10.38
N ASP A 139 -8.74 -10.64 9.28
CA ASP A 139 -7.31 -10.49 9.08
C ASP A 139 -6.71 -9.43 10.03
N ALA A 140 -7.45 -8.35 10.29
CA ALA A 140 -7.04 -7.35 11.28
C ALA A 140 -7.00 -7.92 12.71
N GLU A 141 -7.97 -8.76 13.09
CA GLU A 141 -7.99 -9.47 14.36
C GLU A 141 -6.83 -10.47 14.48
N ILE A 142 -6.54 -11.22 13.41
CA ILE A 142 -5.39 -12.13 13.32
C ILE A 142 -4.07 -11.36 13.49
N CYS A 143 -3.88 -10.26 12.77
CA CYS A 143 -2.68 -9.43 12.92
C CYS A 143 -2.46 -9.03 14.39
N ARG A 144 -3.49 -8.50 15.06
CA ARG A 144 -3.40 -8.07 16.46
C ARG A 144 -3.15 -9.22 17.43
N LYS A 145 -3.73 -10.38 17.20
CA LYS A 145 -3.46 -11.59 17.98
C LYS A 145 -1.97 -11.95 17.99
N HIS A 146 -1.26 -11.58 16.95
CA HIS A 146 0.19 -11.79 16.79
C HIS A 146 1.02 -10.50 17.00
N ASP A 147 0.46 -9.51 17.70
CA ASP A 147 1.11 -8.23 18.00
C ASP A 147 1.55 -7.45 16.75
N ALA A 148 0.91 -7.69 15.60
CA ALA A 148 1.18 -7.00 14.34
C ALA A 148 0.11 -5.95 14.02
N THR A 149 0.54 -4.85 13.41
CA THR A 149 -0.34 -3.76 12.98
C THR A 149 -0.96 -4.07 11.62
N PRO A 150 -2.29 -4.17 11.49
CA PRO A 150 -2.95 -4.28 10.20
C PRO A 150 -2.96 -2.93 9.47
N ILE A 151 -2.73 -2.95 8.17
CA ILE A 151 -2.69 -1.77 7.30
C ILE A 151 -3.42 -2.12 6.01
N PHE A 152 -4.40 -1.34 5.60
CA PHE A 152 -5.09 -1.54 4.33
C PHE A 152 -4.51 -0.66 3.23
N VAL A 153 -4.57 -1.14 1.98
CA VAL A 153 -4.13 -0.35 0.82
C VAL A 153 -5.32 0.01 -0.04
N ILE A 154 -5.54 1.29 -0.23
CA ILE A 154 -6.56 1.80 -1.16
C ILE A 154 -6.11 1.48 -2.57
N SER A 155 -6.83 0.56 -3.24
CA SER A 155 -6.60 0.20 -4.64
C SER A 155 -6.81 1.40 -5.56
N TRP A 156 -6.12 1.39 -6.69
CA TRP A 156 -6.34 2.40 -7.73
C TRP A 156 -7.46 2.00 -8.70
N ALA A 157 -8.13 3.00 -9.23
CA ALA A 157 -9.13 2.84 -10.28
C ALA A 157 -8.51 2.30 -11.58
N TYR A 158 -9.29 1.62 -12.38
CA TYR A 158 -8.86 1.30 -13.74
C TYR A 158 -8.67 2.57 -14.56
N ALA A 159 -7.75 2.57 -15.50
CA ALA A 159 -7.43 3.76 -16.28
C ALA A 159 -8.62 4.32 -17.07
N ASP A 160 -9.56 3.46 -17.44
CA ASP A 160 -10.81 3.80 -18.16
C ASP A 160 -12.05 3.87 -17.26
N LYS A 161 -11.89 3.80 -15.93
CA LYS A 161 -12.98 3.90 -14.94
C LYS A 161 -12.56 4.77 -13.76
N PRO A 162 -12.24 6.05 -13.99
CA PRO A 162 -11.70 6.94 -12.94
C PRO A 162 -12.69 7.15 -11.77
N GLU A 163 -13.98 6.99 -11.99
CA GLU A 163 -15.03 7.06 -10.97
C GLU A 163 -14.86 6.05 -9.84
N MET A 164 -14.16 4.95 -10.07
CA MET A 164 -13.83 3.98 -9.02
C MET A 164 -12.94 4.59 -7.92
N THR A 165 -12.21 5.67 -8.19
CA THR A 165 -11.24 6.25 -7.25
C THR A 165 -11.89 6.63 -5.93
N ALA A 166 -12.93 7.46 -5.96
CA ALA A 166 -13.64 7.89 -4.76
C ALA A 166 -14.32 6.71 -4.05
N GLN A 167 -14.96 5.83 -4.83
CA GLN A 167 -15.64 4.66 -4.28
C GLN A 167 -14.68 3.72 -3.52
N LEU A 168 -13.52 3.42 -4.11
CA LEU A 168 -12.48 2.60 -3.47
C LEU A 168 -11.89 3.30 -2.24
N ALA A 169 -11.62 4.59 -2.34
CA ALA A 169 -11.09 5.37 -1.21
C ALA A 169 -12.07 5.35 -0.03
N ASP A 170 -13.35 5.62 -0.27
CA ASP A 170 -14.36 5.62 0.78
C ASP A 170 -14.58 4.23 1.38
N ALA A 171 -14.73 3.19 0.54
CA ALA A 171 -14.98 1.84 1.02
C ALA A 171 -13.82 1.29 1.87
N ILE A 172 -12.58 1.45 1.40
CA ILE A 172 -11.41 0.91 2.09
C ILE A 172 -11.08 1.74 3.33
N THR A 173 -11.22 3.07 3.28
CA THR A 173 -11.00 3.93 4.45
C THR A 173 -12.06 3.67 5.53
N ALA A 174 -13.32 3.43 5.16
CA ALA A 174 -14.36 3.06 6.12
C ALA A 174 -14.01 1.77 6.85
N VAL A 175 -13.62 0.73 6.12
CA VAL A 175 -13.21 -0.56 6.71
C VAL A 175 -11.94 -0.42 7.55
N ALA A 176 -10.97 0.38 7.12
CA ALA A 176 -9.79 0.68 7.94
C ALA A 176 -10.18 1.36 9.25
N ASN A 177 -11.10 2.34 9.21
CA ASN A 177 -11.62 3.03 10.38
C ASN A 177 -12.39 2.12 11.34
N GLU A 178 -13.17 1.17 10.81
CA GLU A 178 -13.90 0.18 11.61
C GLU A 178 -12.96 -0.79 12.34
N ASN A 179 -11.78 -0.99 11.77
CA ASN A 179 -10.76 -1.88 12.29
C ASN A 179 -9.59 -1.15 12.96
N ASP A 180 -9.70 0.13 13.30
CA ASP A 180 -8.62 0.95 13.89
C ASP A 180 -7.27 0.76 13.16
N ALA A 181 -7.31 0.70 11.84
CA ALA A 181 -6.16 0.46 10.97
C ALA A 181 -5.85 1.68 10.10
N LEU A 182 -4.59 1.80 9.67
CA LEU A 182 -4.18 2.83 8.71
C LEU A 182 -4.56 2.39 7.30
N ALA A 183 -5.02 3.33 6.47
CA ALA A 183 -5.21 3.14 5.03
C ALA A 183 -4.11 3.86 4.25
N VAL A 184 -3.38 3.14 3.38
CA VAL A 184 -2.39 3.73 2.47
C VAL A 184 -3.10 4.27 1.23
N PRO A 185 -3.02 5.57 0.90
CA PRO A 185 -3.84 6.21 -0.14
C PRO A 185 -3.28 6.02 -1.56
N ALA A 186 -2.88 4.79 -1.94
CA ALA A 186 -2.24 4.53 -3.22
C ALA A 186 -3.15 4.85 -4.42
N GLY A 187 -4.43 4.54 -4.35
CA GLY A 187 -5.40 4.87 -5.40
C GLY A 187 -5.57 6.37 -5.61
N LEU A 188 -5.52 7.14 -4.54
CA LEU A 188 -5.56 8.61 -4.61
C LEU A 188 -4.26 9.17 -5.24
N ALA A 189 -3.10 8.58 -4.95
CA ALA A 189 -1.84 8.97 -5.57
C ALA A 189 -1.85 8.71 -7.09
N PHE A 190 -2.38 7.57 -7.54
CA PHE A 190 -2.55 7.30 -8.97
C PHE A 190 -3.46 8.32 -9.65
N ALA A 191 -4.57 8.67 -9.01
CA ALA A 191 -5.49 9.66 -9.53
C ALA A 191 -4.87 11.06 -9.60
N LEU A 192 -4.17 11.50 -8.54
CA LEU A 192 -3.48 12.79 -8.52
C LEU A 192 -2.35 12.87 -9.57
N ALA A 193 -1.60 11.78 -9.75
CA ALA A 193 -0.57 11.72 -10.79
C ALA A 193 -1.17 11.95 -12.18
N ARG A 194 -2.27 11.27 -12.49
CA ARG A 194 -2.98 11.43 -13.78
C ARG A 194 -3.64 12.80 -13.94
N GLN A 195 -4.08 13.41 -12.86
CA GLN A 195 -4.61 14.77 -12.89
C GLN A 195 -3.52 15.79 -13.24
N LYS A 196 -2.34 15.66 -12.63
CA LYS A 196 -1.20 16.57 -12.87
C LYS A 196 -0.48 16.30 -14.19
N MET A 197 -0.44 15.03 -14.62
CA MET A 197 0.20 14.57 -15.85
C MET A 197 -0.67 13.48 -16.51
N PRO A 198 -1.62 13.85 -17.38
CA PRO A 198 -2.56 12.90 -18.00
C PRO A 198 -1.88 11.72 -18.71
N GLU A 199 -0.71 11.95 -19.31
CA GLU A 199 0.06 10.95 -20.07
C GLU A 199 1.01 10.13 -19.20
N VAL A 200 0.98 10.28 -17.86
CA VAL A 200 1.86 9.52 -16.96
C VAL A 200 1.66 8.01 -17.16
N PRO A 201 2.75 7.26 -17.42
CA PRO A 201 2.64 5.85 -17.82
C PRO A 201 2.48 4.92 -16.60
N LEU A 202 1.37 5.00 -15.87
CA LEU A 202 1.15 4.19 -14.67
C LEU A 202 0.60 2.79 -14.95
N TYR A 203 -0.06 2.57 -16.09
CA TYR A 203 -0.76 1.35 -16.43
C TYR A 203 -0.18 0.67 -17.66
N ILE A 204 -0.15 -0.66 -17.65
CA ILE A 204 0.10 -1.42 -18.87
C ILE A 204 -1.16 -1.42 -19.77
N SER A 205 -1.09 -2.10 -20.92
CA SER A 205 -2.15 -2.07 -21.94
C SER A 205 -3.53 -2.57 -21.47
N ASP A 206 -3.58 -3.36 -20.39
CA ASP A 206 -4.83 -3.86 -19.83
C ASP A 206 -5.59 -2.80 -19.00
N LYS A 207 -4.99 -1.62 -18.79
CA LYS A 207 -5.55 -0.48 -18.05
C LYS A 207 -5.79 -0.73 -16.55
N ARG A 208 -5.18 -1.74 -15.98
CA ARG A 208 -5.39 -2.21 -14.58
C ARG A 208 -4.08 -2.38 -13.85
N HIS A 209 -3.18 -3.20 -14.42
CA HIS A 209 -1.91 -3.51 -13.78
C HIS A 209 -0.89 -2.39 -13.94
N PRO A 210 -0.01 -2.21 -12.94
CA PRO A 210 0.93 -1.11 -12.96
C PRO A 210 2.12 -1.39 -13.89
N THR A 211 2.62 -0.34 -14.51
CA THR A 211 3.96 -0.31 -15.08
C THR A 211 5.02 -0.24 -13.96
N PRO A 212 6.33 -0.28 -14.26
CA PRO A 212 7.36 0.06 -13.28
C PRO A 212 7.13 1.41 -12.58
N ALA A 213 6.66 2.44 -13.30
CA ALA A 213 6.31 3.75 -12.74
C ALA A 213 5.13 3.67 -11.76
N GLY A 214 4.10 2.89 -12.09
CA GLY A 214 2.98 2.65 -11.16
C GLY A 214 3.41 1.92 -9.89
N SER A 215 4.25 0.86 -10.01
CA SER A 215 4.79 0.15 -8.85
C SER A 215 5.70 1.04 -7.99
N TYR A 216 6.45 1.94 -8.61
CA TYR A 216 7.27 2.94 -7.93
C TYR A 216 6.41 3.94 -7.14
N LEU A 217 5.34 4.46 -7.75
CA LEU A 217 4.40 5.36 -7.08
C LEU A 217 3.75 4.69 -5.86
N LEU A 218 3.30 3.44 -6.01
CA LEU A 218 2.78 2.64 -4.89
C LEU A 218 3.82 2.54 -3.76
N ALA A 219 5.07 2.23 -4.09
CA ALA A 219 6.14 2.12 -3.10
C ALA A 219 6.42 3.45 -2.38
N CYS A 220 6.47 4.56 -3.10
CA CYS A 220 6.61 5.90 -2.51
C CYS A 220 5.45 6.22 -1.56
N THR A 221 4.21 5.92 -1.97
CA THR A 221 3.03 6.14 -1.12
C THR A 221 3.07 5.31 0.15
N ILE A 222 3.50 4.03 0.06
CA ILE A 222 3.72 3.17 1.23
C ILE A 222 4.79 3.79 2.17
N ILE A 223 5.90 4.28 1.64
CA ILE A 223 6.99 4.86 2.44
C ILE A 223 6.51 6.12 3.17
N SER A 224 5.91 7.06 2.47
CA SER A 224 5.38 8.27 3.10
C SER A 224 4.31 7.97 4.15
N SER A 225 3.47 6.94 3.92
CA SER A 225 2.42 6.56 4.86
C SER A 225 2.96 5.92 6.14
N LEU A 226 3.97 5.04 6.03
CA LEU A 226 4.35 4.16 7.13
C LEU A 226 5.64 4.55 7.85
N PHE A 227 6.57 5.23 7.17
CA PHE A 227 7.90 5.50 7.71
C PHE A 227 8.12 6.95 8.15
N GLY A 228 7.17 7.85 7.85
CA GLY A 228 7.32 9.27 8.15
C GLY A 228 8.50 9.93 7.41
N ILE A 229 8.94 9.32 6.31
CA ILE A 229 10.04 9.83 5.48
C ILE A 229 9.44 10.64 4.34
N ASP A 230 9.91 11.86 4.16
CA ASP A 230 9.58 12.65 2.98
C ASP A 230 10.20 12.00 1.73
N THR A 231 9.35 11.50 0.86
CA THR A 231 9.81 10.80 -0.34
C THR A 231 10.58 11.69 -1.31
N ARG A 232 10.40 13.01 -1.24
CA ARG A 232 11.14 14.00 -2.05
C ARG A 232 12.63 14.05 -1.72
N GLU A 233 13.01 13.65 -0.49
CA GLU A 233 14.40 13.57 -0.05
C GLU A 233 15.12 12.29 -0.49
N ILE A 234 14.39 11.32 -1.10
CA ILE A 234 14.95 10.05 -1.54
C ILE A 234 15.39 10.15 -3.01
N HIS A 235 16.68 10.12 -3.25
CA HIS A 235 17.25 10.12 -4.61
C HIS A 235 17.47 8.68 -5.10
N PHE A 236 16.42 8.09 -5.69
CA PHE A 236 16.45 6.76 -6.27
C PHE A 236 15.52 6.65 -7.46
N ASP A 237 16.08 6.41 -8.64
CA ASP A 237 15.38 6.48 -9.93
C ASP A 237 15.79 5.37 -10.91
N THR A 238 16.56 4.37 -10.49
CA THR A 238 17.30 3.43 -11.35
C THR A 238 16.50 2.64 -12.39
N GLU A 239 15.19 2.65 -12.37
CA GLU A 239 14.36 1.93 -13.37
C GLU A 239 13.28 2.85 -13.95
N ILE A 240 13.33 4.12 -13.57
CA ILE A 240 12.38 5.16 -13.96
C ILE A 240 13.20 6.36 -14.40
N GLU A 241 12.78 7.05 -15.45
CA GLU A 241 13.42 8.30 -15.84
C GLU A 241 13.47 9.28 -14.68
N PRO A 242 14.62 9.94 -14.41
CA PRO A 242 14.82 10.73 -13.20
C PRO A 242 13.75 11.80 -12.95
N GLU A 243 13.32 12.49 -13.99
CA GLU A 243 12.27 13.53 -13.91
C GLU A 243 10.91 12.91 -13.54
N LEU A 244 10.57 11.76 -14.14
CA LEU A 244 9.35 11.04 -13.80
C LEU A 244 9.41 10.50 -12.37
N ALA A 245 10.55 9.97 -11.94
CA ALA A 245 10.72 9.47 -10.59
C ALA A 245 10.56 10.59 -9.53
N ALA A 246 11.13 11.78 -9.79
CA ALA A 246 10.97 12.95 -8.94
C ALA A 246 9.50 13.40 -8.87
N PHE A 247 8.82 13.47 -9.99
CA PHE A 247 7.39 13.78 -10.06
C PHE A 247 6.55 12.78 -9.24
N LEU A 248 6.80 11.47 -9.37
CA LEU A 248 6.06 10.44 -8.65
C LEU A 248 6.30 10.48 -7.14
N ARG A 249 7.51 10.82 -6.69
CA ARG A 249 7.81 11.04 -5.27
C ARG A 249 7.06 12.24 -4.70
N ASP A 250 7.01 13.34 -5.45
CA ASP A 250 6.27 14.54 -5.05
C ASP A 250 4.76 14.25 -4.95
N VAL A 251 4.19 13.57 -5.95
CA VAL A 251 2.78 13.17 -5.93
C VAL A 251 2.46 12.26 -4.74
N ALA A 252 3.31 11.27 -4.45
CA ALA A 252 3.11 10.36 -3.32
C ALA A 252 3.10 11.12 -1.99
N GLN A 253 4.08 12.04 -1.81
CA GLN A 253 4.17 12.85 -0.61
C GLN A 253 2.96 13.76 -0.45
N GLU A 254 2.61 14.52 -1.49
CA GLU A 254 1.46 15.42 -1.47
C GLU A 254 0.15 14.67 -1.17
N THR A 255 -0.03 13.49 -1.76
CA THR A 255 -1.22 12.67 -1.50
C THR A 255 -1.29 12.26 -0.03
N CYS A 256 -0.19 11.79 0.54
CA CYS A 256 -0.13 11.38 1.94
C CYS A 256 -0.33 12.57 2.89
N ASP A 257 0.30 13.72 2.59
CA ASP A 257 0.17 14.91 3.42
C ASP A 257 -1.28 15.39 3.48
N ARG A 258 -1.97 15.42 2.34
CA ARG A 258 -3.40 15.76 2.26
C ARG A 258 -4.28 14.73 2.96
N PHE A 259 -4.08 13.44 2.68
CA PHE A 259 -4.91 12.37 3.21
C PHE A 259 -4.82 12.23 4.73
N PHE A 260 -3.64 12.44 5.30
CA PHE A 260 -3.40 12.35 6.74
C PHE A 260 -3.46 13.70 7.47
N GLY A 261 -3.77 14.79 6.79
CA GLY A 261 -3.85 16.13 7.39
C GLY A 261 -2.50 16.63 7.93
N ARG A 262 -1.41 16.38 7.20
CA ARG A 262 -0.05 16.80 7.57
C ARG A 262 0.33 18.19 7.02
N VAL A 263 -0.59 18.86 6.32
CA VAL A 263 -0.43 20.22 5.71
C VAL A 263 -1.18 21.25 6.53
#